data_dc0cf15b84e7ab8591ee610d491c3e6c
#
_entry.id   dc0cf15b84e7ab8591ee610d491c3e6c
#
_cell.length_a   1.000
_cell.length_b   1.000
_cell.length_c   1.000
_cell.angle_alpha   90.00
_cell.angle_beta   90.00
_cell.angle_gamma   90.00
#
_symmetry.space_group_name_H-M   'P 1'
#
loop_
_entity.id
_entity.type
_entity.pdbx_description
1 polymer ?
#
loop_
_entity_poly.entity_id
_entity_poly.type
_entity_poly.pdbx_seq_one_letter_code
_entity_poly.pdbx_strand_id
1 'polypeptide(L)'
;GETPEVRTLWSAAAVWVKEGPGMAQVVAEWMTYGYPRVIDVHGADIARFYDDERTEEHIWSRADEHFIKTYGIVHPAEQWDGQRNLQVGPYFSRQEDLGAEFFQARTWERPQWYGCNADLAERYDLSEREVEWDNRWWSPITIGEHLNLRENCGVVDLSAFQIYELEGPGAVEYADRLAVNKVDVPVGRSIYTPWLTPDGGFHSDLTMMRLGEDRMRIVTGVFDGGRDEFWTRRHMPTDGSVTFSNITKQLTTLGLW
;
A
#
# COMPACT_ATOMS: atom_id res chain seq x y z
N GLY A 1 -2.51 -17.79 0.31
CA GLY A 1 -1.23 -17.58 1.03
C GLY A 1 -1.20 -18.22 2.40
N GLU A 2 -0.03 -18.24 3.03
CA GLU A 2 0.13 -18.61 4.43
C GLU A 2 -0.47 -17.51 5.33
N THR A 3 -1.17 -17.90 6.40
CA THR A 3 -1.76 -16.91 7.30
C THR A 3 -0.68 -16.23 8.15
N PRO A 4 -0.78 -14.92 8.38
CA PRO A 4 0.22 -14.19 9.19
C PRO A 4 0.31 -14.65 10.64
N GLU A 5 -0.81 -15.09 11.22
CA GLU A 5 -0.92 -15.42 12.64
C GLU A 5 -0.46 -16.83 12.98
N VAL A 6 -0.64 -17.77 12.06
CA VAL A 6 -0.39 -19.20 12.30
C VAL A 6 0.49 -19.76 11.21
N ARG A 7 1.74 -20.08 11.55
CA ARG A 7 2.67 -20.75 10.64
C ARG A 7 2.09 -22.07 10.15
N THR A 8 2.31 -22.39 8.89
CA THR A 8 1.87 -23.61 8.21
C THR A 8 0.36 -23.72 8.02
N LEU A 9 -0.43 -22.74 8.44
CA LEU A 9 -1.84 -22.66 8.09
C LEU A 9 -1.98 -21.87 6.76
N TRP A 10 -2.59 -22.51 5.77
CA TRP A 10 -2.74 -21.95 4.43
C TRP A 10 -4.20 -21.73 4.09
N SER A 11 -4.49 -20.59 3.50
CA SER A 11 -5.79 -20.30 2.89
C SER A 11 -5.66 -20.30 1.37
N ALA A 12 -6.56 -21.03 0.71
CA ALA A 12 -6.66 -21.07 -0.73
C ALA A 12 -8.14 -20.94 -1.10
N ALA A 13 -8.46 -19.90 -1.86
CA ALA A 13 -9.79 -19.67 -2.38
C ALA A 13 -9.71 -19.33 -3.86
N ALA A 14 -10.64 -19.87 -4.64
CA ALA A 14 -10.88 -19.48 -6.01
C ALA A 14 -12.32 -18.97 -6.10
N VAL A 15 -12.52 -17.76 -6.59
CA VAL A 15 -13.86 -17.14 -6.70
C VAL A 15 -14.71 -17.94 -7.70
N TRP A 16 -14.09 -18.42 -8.78
CA TRP A 16 -14.73 -19.20 -9.82
C TRP A 16 -14.12 -20.60 -9.93
N VAL A 17 -14.96 -21.61 -10.17
CA VAL A 17 -14.52 -23.00 -10.32
C VAL A 17 -13.39 -23.15 -11.35
N LYS A 18 -13.43 -22.38 -12.43
CA LYS A 18 -12.39 -22.38 -13.50
C LYS A 18 -11.00 -22.01 -13.00
N GLU A 19 -10.90 -21.26 -11.90
CA GLU A 19 -9.63 -20.78 -11.33
C GLU A 19 -9.01 -21.80 -10.37
N GLY A 20 -9.78 -22.80 -9.94
CA GLY A 20 -9.36 -23.81 -8.97
C GLY A 20 -8.03 -24.49 -9.31
N PRO A 21 -7.83 -25.04 -10.52
CA PRO A 21 -6.58 -25.70 -10.88
C PRO A 21 -5.36 -24.77 -10.86
N GLY A 22 -5.52 -23.52 -11.36
CA GLY A 22 -4.45 -22.54 -11.34
C GLY A 22 -4.08 -22.13 -9.92
N MET A 23 -5.07 -21.85 -9.08
CA MET A 23 -4.83 -21.52 -7.67
C MET A 23 -4.22 -22.68 -6.90
N ALA A 24 -4.61 -23.92 -7.18
CA ALA A 24 -4.01 -25.10 -6.56
C ALA A 24 -2.52 -25.21 -6.91
N GLN A 25 -2.14 -24.98 -8.16
CA GLN A 25 -0.74 -24.96 -8.58
C GLN A 25 0.05 -23.87 -7.84
N VAL A 26 -0.47 -22.65 -7.83
CA VAL A 26 0.17 -21.51 -7.15
C VAL A 26 0.40 -21.81 -5.67
N VAL A 27 -0.60 -22.33 -4.96
CA VAL A 27 -0.48 -22.65 -3.53
C VAL A 27 0.52 -23.79 -3.32
N ALA A 28 0.52 -24.83 -4.16
CA ALA A 28 1.48 -25.92 -4.08
C ALA A 28 2.93 -25.44 -4.27
N GLU A 29 3.17 -24.56 -5.24
CA GLU A 29 4.47 -23.93 -5.45
C GLU A 29 4.88 -23.09 -4.23
N TRP A 30 3.97 -22.27 -3.73
CA TRP A 30 4.23 -21.42 -2.57
C TRP A 30 4.57 -22.22 -1.32
N MET A 31 3.83 -23.29 -1.04
CA MET A 31 4.13 -24.21 0.06
C MET A 31 5.48 -24.92 -0.10
N THR A 32 5.89 -25.21 -1.34
CA THR A 32 7.11 -25.97 -1.64
C THR A 32 8.34 -25.07 -1.66
N TYR A 33 8.25 -23.89 -2.25
CA TYR A 33 9.39 -23.00 -2.53
C TYR A 33 9.40 -21.74 -1.65
N GLY A 34 8.31 -21.45 -0.91
CA GLY A 34 8.14 -20.26 -0.10
C GLY A 34 7.56 -19.06 -0.87
N TYR A 35 7.32 -19.18 -2.17
CA TYR A 35 6.72 -18.17 -3.05
C TYR A 35 6.21 -18.83 -4.34
N PRO A 36 5.21 -18.24 -5.03
CA PRO A 36 4.77 -18.73 -6.33
C PRO A 36 5.81 -18.40 -7.40
N ARG A 37 6.09 -19.35 -8.30
CA ARG A 37 7.17 -19.23 -9.29
C ARG A 37 6.67 -18.92 -10.70
N VAL A 38 5.47 -19.37 -11.04
CA VAL A 38 4.92 -19.31 -12.40
C VAL A 38 4.16 -18.01 -12.63
N ILE A 39 3.51 -17.48 -11.59
CA ILE A 39 2.65 -16.32 -11.69
C ILE A 39 2.76 -15.46 -10.43
N ASP A 40 2.77 -14.15 -10.60
CA ASP A 40 2.67 -13.23 -9.47
C ASP A 40 1.21 -13.13 -8.99
N VAL A 41 0.99 -13.43 -7.71
CA VAL A 41 -0.32 -13.40 -7.06
C VAL A 41 -0.32 -12.49 -5.83
N HIS A 42 0.59 -11.52 -5.76
CA HIS A 42 0.68 -10.64 -4.58
C HIS A 42 -0.64 -9.91 -4.30
N GLY A 43 -1.39 -9.54 -5.34
CA GLY A 43 -2.71 -8.93 -5.20
C GLY A 43 -3.78 -9.86 -4.60
N ALA A 44 -3.51 -11.17 -4.51
CA ALA A 44 -4.39 -12.18 -3.92
C ALA A 44 -3.81 -12.79 -2.63
N ASP A 45 -2.65 -12.33 -2.15
CA ASP A 45 -2.05 -12.80 -0.91
C ASP A 45 -2.90 -12.40 0.30
N ILE A 46 -3.19 -13.35 1.18
CA ILE A 46 -3.95 -13.10 2.41
C ILE A 46 -3.23 -12.11 3.35
N ALA A 47 -1.90 -12.09 3.33
CA ALA A 47 -1.09 -11.18 4.12
C ALA A 47 -1.26 -9.69 3.73
N ARG A 48 -1.91 -9.38 2.59
CA ARG A 48 -2.21 -8.01 2.18
C ARG A 48 -3.22 -7.29 3.07
N PHE A 49 -4.04 -8.04 3.81
CA PHE A 49 -5.12 -7.46 4.60
C PHE A 49 -4.63 -6.84 5.90
N TYR A 50 -5.05 -5.62 6.16
CA TYR A 50 -4.91 -4.95 7.45
C TYR A 50 -5.96 -5.46 8.46
N ASP A 51 -5.74 -5.21 9.74
CA ASP A 51 -6.65 -5.66 10.80
C ASP A 51 -8.07 -5.10 10.63
N ASP A 52 -8.20 -3.84 10.18
CA ASP A 52 -9.49 -3.20 9.92
C ASP A 52 -10.28 -3.89 8.80
N GLU A 53 -9.60 -4.56 7.85
CA GLU A 53 -10.21 -5.31 6.75
C GLU A 53 -10.66 -6.72 7.15
N ARG A 54 -10.27 -7.17 8.34
CA ARG A 54 -10.55 -8.53 8.85
C ARG A 54 -11.75 -8.57 9.79
N THR A 55 -12.38 -7.43 10.05
CA THR A 55 -13.59 -7.36 10.86
C THR A 55 -14.76 -7.99 10.12
N GLU A 56 -15.65 -8.63 10.86
CA GLU A 56 -16.85 -9.25 10.28
C GLU A 56 -17.70 -8.23 9.53
N GLU A 57 -17.87 -7.04 10.10
CA GLU A 57 -18.61 -5.94 9.49
C GLU A 57 -18.00 -5.52 8.14
N HIS A 58 -16.67 -5.37 8.08
CA HIS A 58 -15.99 -5.03 6.83
C HIS A 58 -16.16 -6.12 5.77
N ILE A 59 -15.96 -7.37 6.16
CA ILE A 59 -16.06 -8.52 5.25
C ILE A 59 -17.46 -8.61 4.64
N TRP A 60 -18.52 -8.52 5.45
CA TRP A 60 -19.89 -8.59 4.95
C TRP A 60 -20.23 -7.41 4.03
N SER A 61 -19.94 -6.18 4.46
CA SER A 61 -20.21 -4.98 3.66
C SER A 61 -19.48 -5.02 2.31
N ARG A 62 -18.20 -5.40 2.31
CA ARG A 62 -17.41 -5.50 1.09
C ARG A 62 -17.83 -6.66 0.19
N ALA A 63 -18.24 -7.79 0.75
CA ALA A 63 -18.70 -8.91 -0.03
C ALA A 63 -19.97 -8.56 -0.83
N ASP A 64 -20.95 -7.90 -0.18
CA ASP A 64 -22.18 -7.46 -0.83
C ASP A 64 -21.91 -6.43 -1.93
N GLU A 65 -21.15 -5.40 -1.62
CA GLU A 65 -20.80 -4.34 -2.58
C GLU A 65 -19.98 -4.88 -3.76
N HIS A 66 -19.00 -5.76 -3.47
CA HIS A 66 -18.18 -6.40 -4.48
C HIS A 66 -19.04 -7.26 -5.43
N PHE A 67 -19.98 -8.02 -4.88
CA PHE A 67 -20.88 -8.85 -5.68
C PHE A 67 -21.72 -8.01 -6.63
N ILE A 68 -22.29 -6.91 -6.14
CA ILE A 68 -23.08 -5.98 -6.95
C ILE A 68 -22.22 -5.37 -8.06
N LYS A 69 -21.05 -4.83 -7.72
CA LYS A 69 -20.15 -4.17 -8.67
C LYS A 69 -19.53 -5.13 -9.70
N THR A 70 -19.36 -6.42 -9.36
CA THR A 70 -18.82 -7.43 -10.28
C THR A 70 -19.68 -7.61 -11.53
N TYR A 71 -20.99 -7.44 -11.41
CA TYR A 71 -21.95 -7.58 -12.53
C TYR A 71 -22.45 -6.24 -13.07
N GLY A 72 -21.98 -5.13 -12.51
CA GLY A 72 -22.32 -3.78 -12.96
C GLY A 72 -21.36 -3.23 -14.01
N ILE A 73 -21.59 -1.99 -14.38
CA ILE A 73 -20.65 -1.22 -15.19
C ILE A 73 -19.59 -0.67 -14.24
N VAL A 74 -18.33 -1.02 -14.49
CA VAL A 74 -17.19 -0.49 -13.73
C VAL A 74 -16.72 0.81 -14.35
N HIS A 75 -16.68 1.87 -13.57
CA HIS A 75 -16.14 3.17 -13.98
C HIS A 75 -14.67 3.31 -13.55
N PRO A 76 -13.83 4.00 -14.31
CA PRO A 76 -12.47 4.33 -13.88
C PRO A 76 -12.47 5.09 -12.56
N ALA A 77 -11.58 4.71 -11.65
CA ALA A 77 -11.43 5.30 -10.32
C ALA A 77 -12.69 5.24 -9.42
N GLU A 78 -13.65 4.37 -9.76
CA GLU A 78 -14.86 4.19 -8.94
C GLU A 78 -14.51 3.80 -7.51
N GLN A 79 -15.14 4.48 -6.56
CA GLN A 79 -14.89 4.28 -5.15
C GLN A 79 -15.86 3.28 -4.53
N TRP A 80 -15.46 2.73 -3.39
CA TRP A 80 -16.34 1.96 -2.53
C TRP A 80 -17.30 2.92 -1.78
N ASP A 81 -18.54 2.50 -1.60
CA ASP A 81 -19.55 3.28 -0.88
C ASP A 81 -19.57 2.94 0.61
N GLY A 82 -19.45 1.65 0.95
CA GLY A 82 -19.41 1.16 2.32
C GLY A 82 -18.02 1.21 2.95
N GLN A 83 -17.97 1.12 4.27
CA GLN A 83 -16.74 0.99 5.06
C GLN A 83 -15.68 2.06 4.71
N ARG A 84 -16.13 3.32 4.66
CA ARG A 84 -15.30 4.50 4.46
C ARG A 84 -14.78 5.02 5.81
N ASN A 85 -13.72 5.82 5.76
CA ASN A 85 -13.14 6.51 6.93
C ASN A 85 -12.61 5.57 8.03
N LEU A 86 -12.24 4.33 7.70
CA LEU A 86 -11.67 3.39 8.66
C LEU A 86 -10.30 3.85 9.15
N GLN A 87 -9.48 4.36 8.25
CA GLN A 87 -8.21 4.98 8.56
C GLN A 87 -8.10 6.33 7.84
N VAL A 88 -7.81 7.36 8.62
CA VAL A 88 -7.66 8.73 8.12
C VAL A 88 -6.36 9.32 8.61
N GLY A 89 -5.76 10.17 7.79
CA GLY A 89 -4.57 10.93 8.17
C GLY A 89 -4.89 12.02 9.21
N PRO A 90 -3.88 12.57 9.92
CA PRO A 90 -4.10 13.59 10.95
C PRO A 90 -4.59 14.93 10.38
N TYR A 91 -4.52 15.11 9.08
CA TYR A 91 -5.01 16.32 8.38
C TYR A 91 -6.39 16.14 7.74
N PHE A 92 -7.04 15.01 7.92
CA PHE A 92 -8.28 14.64 7.25
C PHE A 92 -9.35 15.74 7.34
N SER A 93 -9.66 16.23 8.54
CA SER A 93 -10.67 17.28 8.71
C SER A 93 -10.30 18.60 8.02
N ARG A 94 -9.01 18.96 7.98
CA ARG A 94 -8.55 20.13 7.22
C ARG A 94 -8.67 19.93 5.72
N GLN A 95 -8.46 18.71 5.26
CA GLN A 95 -8.63 18.35 3.85
C GLN A 95 -10.12 18.38 3.46
N GLU A 96 -11.02 17.93 4.34
CA GLU A 96 -12.47 18.10 4.14
C GLU A 96 -12.86 19.58 4.01
N ASP A 97 -12.35 20.44 4.90
CA ASP A 97 -12.59 21.88 4.86
C ASP A 97 -12.11 22.55 3.55
N LEU A 98 -11.08 21.98 2.90
CA LEU A 98 -10.58 22.40 1.60
C LEU A 98 -11.35 21.79 0.42
N GLY A 99 -12.38 21.01 0.71
CA GLY A 99 -13.18 20.33 -0.31
C GLY A 99 -12.44 19.17 -0.96
N ALA A 100 -11.67 18.40 -0.19
CA ALA A 100 -11.00 17.23 -0.71
C ALA A 100 -12.01 16.17 -1.15
N GLU A 101 -11.82 15.63 -2.34
CA GLU A 101 -12.44 14.39 -2.76
C GLU A 101 -11.50 13.25 -2.42
N PHE A 102 -12.01 12.24 -1.68
CA PHE A 102 -11.18 11.15 -1.19
C PHE A 102 -11.37 9.87 -1.99
N PHE A 103 -10.29 9.13 -2.17
CA PHE A 103 -10.33 7.74 -2.60
C PHE A 103 -9.75 6.84 -1.52
N GLN A 104 -10.28 5.64 -1.43
CA GLN A 104 -9.83 4.66 -0.47
C GLN A 104 -8.70 3.81 -1.05
N ALA A 105 -7.53 3.86 -0.41
CA ALA A 105 -6.40 2.97 -0.68
C ALA A 105 -6.28 1.97 0.47
N ARG A 106 -6.71 0.75 0.27
CA ARG A 106 -6.99 -0.23 1.33
C ARG A 106 -8.04 0.36 2.28
N THR A 107 -7.72 0.58 3.54
CA THR A 107 -8.61 1.22 4.53
C THR A 107 -8.31 2.70 4.76
N TRP A 108 -7.29 3.25 4.09
CA TRP A 108 -6.90 4.64 4.23
C TRP A 108 -7.65 5.54 3.25
N GLU A 109 -8.21 6.65 3.75
CA GLU A 109 -8.71 7.73 2.90
C GLU A 109 -7.53 8.60 2.45
N ARG A 110 -7.42 8.81 1.14
CA ARG A 110 -6.39 9.66 0.54
C ARG A 110 -7.04 10.72 -0.32
N PRO A 111 -6.62 11.99 -0.24
CA PRO A 111 -7.15 13.03 -1.11
C PRO A 111 -6.73 12.78 -2.55
N GLN A 112 -7.67 12.95 -3.46
CA GLN A 112 -7.51 12.80 -4.91
C GLN A 112 -7.34 14.16 -5.59
N TRP A 113 -8.13 15.15 -5.20
CA TRP A 113 -8.03 16.56 -5.54
C TRP A 113 -8.74 17.40 -4.47
N TYR A 114 -8.54 18.72 -4.52
CA TYR A 114 -9.15 19.65 -3.58
C TYR A 114 -10.06 20.64 -4.30
N GLY A 115 -11.33 20.75 -3.90
CA GLY A 115 -12.29 21.68 -4.47
C GLY A 115 -11.84 23.16 -4.40
N CYS A 116 -11.08 23.54 -3.39
CA CYS A 116 -10.50 24.88 -3.27
C CYS A 116 -9.52 25.24 -4.40
N ASN A 117 -9.04 24.26 -5.18
CA ASN A 117 -8.14 24.43 -6.32
C ASN A 117 -8.86 24.43 -7.67
N ALA A 118 -10.19 24.62 -7.68
CA ALA A 118 -10.99 24.57 -8.91
C ALA A 118 -10.57 25.60 -9.97
N ASP A 119 -10.03 26.76 -9.54
CA ASP A 119 -9.50 27.79 -10.43
C ASP A 119 -8.30 27.35 -11.28
N LEU A 120 -7.61 26.29 -10.87
CA LEU A 120 -6.48 25.72 -11.62
C LEU A 120 -6.96 25.09 -12.93
N ALA A 121 -8.18 24.58 -13.00
CA ALA A 121 -8.74 24.05 -14.24
C ALA A 121 -8.88 25.17 -15.29
N GLU A 122 -9.38 26.34 -14.92
CA GLU A 122 -9.47 27.52 -15.78
C GLU A 122 -8.07 28.07 -16.13
N ARG A 123 -7.21 28.19 -15.15
CA ARG A 123 -5.82 28.70 -15.31
C ARG A 123 -5.02 27.92 -16.35
N TYR A 124 -5.20 26.62 -16.42
CA TYR A 124 -4.47 25.74 -17.35
C TYR A 124 -5.29 25.32 -18.58
N ASP A 125 -6.44 25.96 -18.83
CA ASP A 125 -7.34 25.66 -19.96
C ASP A 125 -7.72 24.18 -20.04
N LEU A 126 -8.10 23.62 -18.90
CA LEU A 126 -8.49 22.21 -18.75
C LEU A 126 -10.01 22.07 -18.79
N SER A 127 -10.50 21.12 -19.58
CA SER A 127 -11.92 20.81 -19.69
C SER A 127 -12.29 19.50 -19.04
N GLU A 128 -13.56 19.37 -18.67
CA GLU A 128 -14.16 18.09 -18.29
C GLU A 128 -14.07 17.07 -19.43
N ARG A 129 -14.01 15.80 -19.07
CA ARG A 129 -14.13 14.72 -20.05
C ARG A 129 -15.57 14.63 -20.54
N GLU A 130 -15.76 14.42 -21.84
CA GLU A 130 -17.10 14.42 -22.47
C GLU A 130 -17.87 13.12 -22.20
N VAL A 131 -17.17 12.02 -21.95
CA VAL A 131 -17.77 10.69 -21.81
C VAL A 131 -18.08 10.42 -20.34
N GLU A 132 -19.36 10.23 -20.00
CA GLU A 132 -19.82 9.99 -18.64
C GLU A 132 -19.13 8.78 -17.98
N TRP A 133 -18.78 7.75 -18.76
CA TRP A 133 -18.14 6.56 -18.23
C TRP A 133 -16.80 6.84 -17.57
N ASP A 134 -15.98 7.78 -18.10
CA ASP A 134 -14.64 8.06 -17.61
C ASP A 134 -14.49 9.39 -16.87
N ASN A 135 -15.54 10.23 -16.85
CA ASN A 135 -15.53 11.49 -16.11
C ASN A 135 -16.16 11.39 -14.70
N ARG A 136 -16.95 10.35 -14.43
CA ARG A 136 -17.79 10.25 -13.23
C ARG A 136 -17.02 10.35 -11.92
N TRP A 137 -15.82 9.80 -11.89
CA TRP A 137 -14.94 9.76 -10.71
C TRP A 137 -13.61 10.51 -10.96
N TRP A 138 -13.66 11.50 -11.81
CA TRP A 138 -12.50 12.27 -12.21
C TRP A 138 -12.83 13.79 -12.25
N SER A 139 -11.80 14.62 -12.03
CA SER A 139 -11.90 16.07 -12.16
C SER A 139 -10.66 16.62 -12.87
N PRO A 140 -10.81 17.67 -13.72
CA PRO A 140 -9.67 18.38 -14.31
C PRO A 140 -8.79 19.05 -13.24
N ILE A 141 -9.31 19.28 -12.04
CA ILE A 141 -8.54 19.81 -10.90
C ILE A 141 -7.31 18.95 -10.64
N THR A 142 -7.39 17.63 -10.76
CA THR A 142 -6.26 16.72 -10.58
C THR A 142 -5.08 17.07 -11.50
N ILE A 143 -5.36 17.39 -12.76
CA ILE A 143 -4.32 17.81 -13.71
C ILE A 143 -3.83 19.22 -13.36
N GLY A 144 -4.73 20.14 -13.00
CA GLY A 144 -4.40 21.49 -12.58
C GLY A 144 -3.45 21.50 -11.38
N GLU A 145 -3.73 20.71 -10.35
CA GLU A 145 -2.85 20.55 -9.17
C GLU A 145 -1.49 19.98 -9.56
N HIS A 146 -1.45 18.98 -10.45
CA HIS A 146 -0.19 18.42 -10.94
C HIS A 146 0.66 19.45 -11.66
N LEU A 147 0.06 20.24 -12.59
CA LEU A 147 0.76 21.29 -13.31
C LEU A 147 1.24 22.40 -12.37
N ASN A 148 0.38 22.78 -11.41
CA ASN A 148 0.75 23.78 -10.42
C ASN A 148 1.95 23.33 -9.54
N LEU A 149 2.02 22.06 -9.14
CA LEU A 149 3.16 21.50 -8.41
C LEU A 149 4.47 21.53 -9.20
N ARG A 150 4.41 21.46 -10.53
CA ARG A 150 5.61 21.57 -11.39
C ARG A 150 6.12 23.00 -11.55
N GLU A 151 5.28 23.98 -11.38
CA GLU A 151 5.60 25.40 -11.59
C GLU A 151 5.80 26.17 -10.27
N ASN A 152 5.21 25.68 -9.20
CA ASN A 152 5.15 26.31 -7.90
C ASN A 152 5.49 25.30 -6.79
N CYS A 153 5.13 25.65 -5.56
CA CYS A 153 5.30 24.82 -4.39
C CYS A 153 3.96 24.22 -3.95
N GLY A 154 3.98 23.00 -3.47
CA GLY A 154 2.79 22.34 -2.91
C GLY A 154 3.12 21.31 -1.86
N VAL A 155 2.10 20.91 -1.11
CA VAL A 155 2.18 19.87 -0.08
C VAL A 155 1.30 18.69 -0.47
N VAL A 156 1.88 17.50 -0.38
CA VAL A 156 1.18 16.23 -0.64
C VAL A 156 1.11 15.42 0.64
N ASP A 157 -0.10 14.97 1.01
CA ASP A 157 -0.28 14.06 2.15
C ASP A 157 0.10 12.63 1.75
N LEU A 158 1.14 12.13 2.39
CA LEU A 158 1.68 10.78 2.21
C LEU A 158 1.50 9.92 3.47
N SER A 159 0.60 10.30 4.38
CA SER A 159 0.41 9.64 5.69
C SER A 159 -0.05 8.18 5.58
N ALA A 160 -0.58 7.76 4.43
CA ALA A 160 -0.98 6.38 4.19
C ALA A 160 0.19 5.41 3.93
N PHE A 161 1.41 5.93 3.72
CA PHE A 161 2.60 5.06 3.65
C PHE A 161 2.80 4.31 4.95
N GLN A 162 3.13 3.04 4.84
CA GLN A 162 3.41 2.21 6.00
C GLN A 162 4.86 2.41 6.45
N ILE A 163 5.05 2.54 7.75
CA ILE A 163 6.35 2.87 8.35
C ILE A 163 6.68 1.84 9.42
N TYR A 164 7.80 1.15 9.21
CA TYR A 164 8.31 0.14 10.12
C TYR A 164 9.68 0.51 10.64
N GLU A 165 10.03 0.05 11.84
CA GLU A 165 11.37 0.17 12.39
C GLU A 165 11.93 -1.19 12.77
N LEU A 166 13.21 -1.36 12.47
CA LEU A 166 14.05 -2.45 12.92
C LEU A 166 15.08 -1.88 13.88
N GLU A 167 15.19 -2.47 15.06
CA GLU A 167 16.12 -2.05 16.10
C GLU A 167 16.87 -3.24 16.68
N GLY A 168 18.11 -3.03 17.06
CA GLY A 168 18.98 -4.01 17.68
C GLY A 168 20.27 -4.26 16.90
N PRO A 169 21.23 -4.97 17.49
CA PRO A 169 22.58 -5.13 16.94
C PRO A 169 22.62 -5.84 15.57
N GLY A 170 21.59 -6.60 15.23
CA GLY A 170 21.42 -7.25 13.93
C GLY A 170 20.59 -6.46 12.91
N ALA A 171 20.05 -5.30 13.27
CA ALA A 171 19.05 -4.61 12.44
C ALA A 171 19.58 -4.19 11.07
N VAL A 172 20.79 -3.64 11.00
CA VAL A 172 21.40 -3.18 9.74
C VAL A 172 21.77 -4.36 8.85
N GLU A 173 22.39 -5.40 9.39
CA GLU A 173 22.73 -6.61 8.64
C GLU A 173 21.48 -7.30 8.09
N TYR A 174 20.44 -7.38 8.92
CA TYR A 174 19.16 -7.94 8.50
C TYR A 174 18.50 -7.14 7.39
N ALA A 175 18.48 -5.81 7.51
CA ALA A 175 17.96 -4.92 6.49
C ALA A 175 18.74 -5.04 5.16
N ASP A 176 20.07 -5.08 5.22
CA ASP A 176 20.95 -5.22 4.05
C ASP A 176 20.75 -6.59 3.34
N ARG A 177 20.43 -7.64 4.10
CA ARG A 177 20.10 -8.96 3.55
C ARG A 177 18.77 -8.99 2.78
N LEU A 178 17.78 -8.19 3.19
CA LEU A 178 16.48 -8.13 2.49
C LEU A 178 16.55 -7.26 1.23
N ALA A 179 17.42 -6.26 1.22
CA ALA A 179 17.52 -5.26 0.17
C ALA A 179 18.37 -5.76 -1.00
N VAL A 180 18.05 -5.32 -2.22
CA VAL A 180 18.90 -5.51 -3.39
C VAL A 180 20.03 -4.50 -3.41
N ASN A 181 19.73 -3.24 -3.10
CA ASN A 181 20.74 -2.21 -2.95
C ASN A 181 21.39 -2.30 -1.56
N LYS A 182 22.65 -1.90 -1.46
CA LYS A 182 23.31 -1.81 -0.16
C LYS A 182 22.67 -0.74 0.70
N VAL A 183 22.17 -1.13 1.87
CA VAL A 183 21.54 -0.24 2.87
C VAL A 183 22.38 -0.05 4.12
N ASP A 184 23.46 -0.81 4.29
CA ASP A 184 24.52 -0.53 5.26
C ASP A 184 25.37 0.66 4.77
N VAL A 185 24.82 1.85 4.96
CA VAL A 185 25.34 3.15 4.53
C VAL A 185 25.50 4.06 5.77
N PRO A 186 26.19 5.21 5.68
CA PRO A 186 26.29 6.13 6.80
C PRO A 186 24.93 6.53 7.39
N VAL A 187 24.86 6.72 8.70
CA VAL A 187 23.66 7.20 9.40
C VAL A 187 23.16 8.51 8.77
N GLY A 188 21.83 8.61 8.62
CA GLY A 188 21.17 9.73 7.96
C GLY A 188 20.93 9.53 6.45
N ARG A 189 21.41 8.43 5.85
CA ARG A 189 21.17 8.12 4.43
C ARG A 189 19.88 7.33 4.24
N SER A 190 19.20 7.63 3.11
CA SER A 190 18.02 6.93 2.63
C SER A 190 18.33 6.26 1.30
N ILE A 191 17.90 5.02 1.13
CA ILE A 191 18.14 4.20 -0.04
C ILE A 191 16.79 3.67 -0.53
N TYR A 192 16.44 3.97 -1.77
CA TYR A 192 15.35 3.29 -2.47
C TYR A 192 15.86 1.95 -3.00
N THR A 193 15.13 0.87 -2.72
CA THR A 193 15.57 -0.48 -3.06
C THR A 193 14.37 -1.41 -3.27
N PRO A 194 14.44 -2.33 -4.24
CA PRO A 194 13.51 -3.44 -4.30
C PRO A 194 13.86 -4.53 -3.27
N TRP A 195 12.86 -5.31 -2.92
CA TRP A 195 12.99 -6.65 -2.35
C TRP A 195 12.64 -7.69 -3.41
N LEU A 196 13.35 -8.79 -3.44
CA LEU A 196 13.16 -9.84 -4.43
C LEU A 196 12.87 -11.19 -3.76
N THR A 197 12.20 -12.06 -4.50
CA THR A 197 12.14 -13.48 -4.16
C THR A 197 13.50 -14.14 -4.43
N PRO A 198 13.77 -15.33 -3.86
CA PRO A 198 15.04 -16.04 -4.11
C PRO A 198 15.37 -16.32 -5.58
N ASP A 199 14.37 -16.42 -6.45
CA ASP A 199 14.55 -16.57 -7.91
C ASP A 199 14.71 -15.23 -8.64
N GLY A 200 14.78 -14.10 -7.91
CA GLY A 200 14.95 -12.77 -8.50
C GLY A 200 13.65 -12.12 -8.98
N GLY A 201 12.49 -12.71 -8.66
CA GLY A 201 11.18 -12.08 -8.92
C GLY A 201 10.96 -10.88 -8.00
N PHE A 202 10.28 -9.86 -8.51
CA PHE A 202 9.98 -8.65 -7.76
C PHE A 202 8.98 -8.95 -6.64
N HIS A 203 9.31 -8.57 -5.41
CA HIS A 203 8.42 -8.68 -4.26
C HIS A 203 7.78 -7.34 -3.90
N SER A 204 8.59 -6.32 -3.66
CA SER A 204 8.17 -4.97 -3.29
C SER A 204 9.27 -3.96 -3.60
N ASP A 205 8.93 -2.68 -3.65
CA ASP A 205 9.89 -1.58 -3.67
C ASP A 205 9.56 -0.58 -2.55
N LEU A 206 10.62 -0.11 -1.92
CA LEU A 206 10.49 0.67 -0.70
C LEU A 206 11.72 1.52 -0.43
N THR A 207 11.60 2.42 0.54
CA THR A 207 12.72 3.23 1.02
C THR A 207 13.19 2.73 2.38
N MET A 208 14.48 2.49 2.51
CA MET A 208 15.13 2.15 3.76
C MET A 208 16.04 3.29 4.22
N MET A 209 15.90 3.70 5.47
CA MET A 209 16.62 4.81 6.06
C MET A 209 17.45 4.34 7.24
N ARG A 210 18.75 4.65 7.24
CA ARG A 210 19.60 4.38 8.41
C ARG A 210 19.50 5.51 9.41
N LEU A 211 18.79 5.28 10.53
CA LEU A 211 18.56 6.29 11.56
C LEU A 211 19.60 6.28 12.67
N GLY A 212 20.33 5.18 12.84
CA GLY A 212 21.32 4.99 13.87
C GLY A 212 22.28 3.84 13.56
N GLU A 213 23.18 3.52 14.48
CA GLU A 213 24.07 2.38 14.32
C GLU A 213 23.30 1.07 14.23
N ASP A 214 22.29 0.91 15.09
CA ASP A 214 21.47 -0.29 15.24
C ASP A 214 19.97 -0.03 14.94
N ARG A 215 19.67 0.96 14.06
CA ARG A 215 18.29 1.34 13.78
C ARG A 215 18.07 1.65 12.31
N MET A 216 17.12 0.93 11.72
CA MET A 216 16.66 1.12 10.34
C MET A 216 15.18 1.44 10.33
N ARG A 217 14.77 2.34 9.42
CA ARG A 217 13.36 2.59 9.10
C ARG A 217 13.05 2.14 7.69
N ILE A 218 11.89 1.54 7.51
CA ILE A 218 11.35 1.09 6.23
C ILE A 218 10.09 1.89 5.96
N VAL A 219 9.98 2.46 4.76
CA VAL A 219 8.78 3.16 4.27
C VAL A 219 8.32 2.47 3.00
N THR A 220 7.10 1.93 3.01
CA THR A 220 6.52 1.19 1.90
C THR A 220 5.12 1.67 1.55
N GLY A 221 4.62 1.28 0.39
CA GLY A 221 3.30 1.67 -0.12
C GLY A 221 2.15 1.09 0.69
N VAL A 222 1.04 1.82 0.72
CA VAL A 222 -0.17 1.40 1.45
C VAL A 222 -0.75 0.07 0.95
N PHE A 223 -0.62 -0.24 -0.34
CA PHE A 223 -1.15 -1.48 -0.91
C PHE A 223 -0.31 -2.71 -0.54
N ASP A 224 0.97 -2.53 -0.33
CA ASP A 224 1.93 -3.60 -0.05
C ASP A 224 2.27 -3.75 1.43
N GLY A 225 1.95 -2.77 2.26
CA GLY A 225 2.39 -2.68 3.64
C GLY A 225 2.12 -3.94 4.46
N GLY A 226 0.90 -4.48 4.47
CA GLY A 226 0.59 -5.70 5.22
C GLY A 226 1.46 -6.89 4.80
N ARG A 227 1.66 -7.05 3.50
CA ARG A 227 2.50 -8.09 2.92
C ARG A 227 3.99 -7.89 3.24
N ASP A 228 4.45 -6.63 3.18
CA ASP A 228 5.83 -6.29 3.51
C ASP A 228 6.12 -6.45 5.01
N GLU A 229 5.15 -6.14 5.87
CA GLU A 229 5.23 -6.45 7.30
C GLU A 229 5.36 -7.96 7.52
N PHE A 230 4.49 -8.76 6.87
CA PHE A 230 4.55 -10.20 6.97
C PHE A 230 5.90 -10.75 6.47
N TRP A 231 6.37 -10.27 5.31
CA TRP A 231 7.67 -10.66 4.76
C TRP A 231 8.82 -10.34 5.72
N THR A 232 8.83 -9.13 6.27
CA THR A 232 9.83 -8.71 7.25
C THR A 232 9.82 -9.64 8.46
N ARG A 233 8.66 -9.86 9.08
CA ARG A 233 8.55 -10.72 10.27
C ARG A 233 8.93 -12.17 9.98
N ARG A 234 8.59 -12.66 8.80
CA ARG A 234 8.84 -14.04 8.36
C ARG A 234 10.34 -14.37 8.26
N HIS A 235 11.14 -13.42 7.82
CA HIS A 235 12.57 -13.59 7.60
C HIS A 235 13.45 -13.06 8.72
N MET A 236 12.84 -12.52 9.77
CA MET A 236 13.55 -11.95 10.92
C MET A 236 14.37 -13.02 11.66
N PRO A 237 15.59 -12.69 12.14
CA PRO A 237 16.36 -13.57 12.99
C PRO A 237 15.57 -13.97 14.26
N THR A 238 15.76 -15.21 14.69
CA THR A 238 15.07 -15.74 15.89
C THR A 238 15.91 -15.65 17.16
N ASP A 239 17.10 -15.11 17.08
CA ASP A 239 18.06 -14.98 18.18
C ASP A 239 17.84 -13.73 19.05
N GLY A 240 16.85 -12.92 18.74
CA GLY A 240 16.54 -11.68 19.46
C GLY A 240 17.44 -10.49 19.10
N SER A 241 18.31 -10.63 18.09
CA SER A 241 19.20 -9.54 17.64
C SER A 241 18.47 -8.40 16.92
N VAL A 242 17.23 -8.62 16.50
CA VAL A 242 16.39 -7.64 15.79
C VAL A 242 15.01 -7.59 16.43
N THR A 243 14.50 -6.39 16.66
CA THR A 243 13.10 -6.12 17.00
C THR A 243 12.43 -5.38 15.86
N PHE A 244 11.14 -5.63 15.66
CA PHE A 244 10.31 -4.97 14.64
C PHE A 244 9.18 -4.21 15.29
N SER A 245 8.94 -2.99 14.82
CA SER A 245 7.81 -2.16 15.25
C SER A 245 7.11 -1.55 14.03
N ASN A 246 5.78 -1.67 13.96
CA ASN A 246 4.96 -0.89 13.04
C ASN A 246 4.61 0.43 13.74
N ILE A 247 5.12 1.53 13.19
CA ILE A 247 4.95 2.88 13.75
C ILE A 247 4.15 3.81 12.83
N THR A 248 3.46 3.25 11.84
CA THR A 248 2.68 4.00 10.86
C THR A 248 1.75 5.02 11.50
N LYS A 249 1.02 4.62 12.54
CA LYS A 249 0.06 5.51 13.24
C LYS A 249 0.71 6.51 14.20
N GLN A 250 2.03 6.47 14.37
CA GLN A 250 2.79 7.37 15.25
C GLN A 250 3.46 8.52 14.48
N LEU A 251 3.50 8.44 13.15
CA LEU A 251 4.17 9.40 12.29
C LEU A 251 3.23 9.88 11.19
N THR A 252 3.54 11.06 10.68
CA THR A 252 2.89 11.66 9.52
C THR A 252 3.95 11.95 8.47
N THR A 253 3.65 11.59 7.23
CA THR A 253 4.54 11.85 6.09
C THR A 253 3.92 12.90 5.19
N LEU A 254 4.64 13.99 4.97
CA LEU A 254 4.27 15.04 4.01
C LEU A 254 5.37 15.17 2.96
N GLY A 255 4.96 15.22 1.70
CA GLY A 255 5.82 15.63 0.59
C GLY A 255 5.71 17.15 0.39
N LEU A 256 6.83 17.82 0.33
CA LEU A 256 6.93 19.23 -0.03
C LEU A 256 7.71 19.34 -1.33
N TRP A 257 7.10 19.95 -2.33
CA TRP A 257 7.66 20.09 -3.68
C TRP A 257 7.75 21.56 -4.09
#